data_0a2ede49cbe7bfa752c55edccfe9030f
#
_entry.id   0a2ede49cbe7bfa752c55edccfe9030f
#
_cell.length_a   1.000
_cell.length_b   1.000
_cell.length_c   1.000
_cell.angle_alpha   90.00
_cell.angle_beta   90.00
_cell.angle_gamma   90.00
#
_symmetry.space_group_name_H-M   'P 1'
#
loop_
_entity.id
_entity.type
_entity.pdbx_description
1 polymer ?
#
loop_
_entity_poly.entity_id
_entity_poly.type
_entity_poly.pdbx_seq_one_letter_code
_entity_poly.pdbx_strand_id
1 'polypeptide(L)'
;MDEAKLIVDAGAKYYFEGANMPATNEALAYLQEHGVIVGPAKAANAGGVAVSALEMCQNSERLSWTSEEVDAKLNAIMTSIHNESAKAAEKYGFGYDLIKGANIAGFVKVADAMMSQGLF
;
A
#
# COMPACT_ATOMS: atom_id res chain seq x y z
N MET A 1 -19.29 -9.77 -2.02
CA MET A 1 -19.53 -9.88 -3.49
C MET A 1 -20.61 -8.90 -3.98
N ASP A 2 -21.75 -8.77 -3.31
CA ASP A 2 -22.82 -7.89 -3.82
C ASP A 2 -22.42 -6.41 -3.81
N GLU A 3 -21.70 -5.98 -2.80
CA GLU A 3 -21.12 -4.63 -2.73
C GLU A 3 -20.11 -4.37 -3.86
N ALA A 4 -19.30 -5.38 -4.22
CA ALA A 4 -18.34 -5.24 -5.32
C ALA A 4 -19.05 -5.04 -6.68
N LYS A 5 -20.18 -5.71 -6.89
CA LYS A 5 -21.01 -5.50 -8.08
C LYS A 5 -21.58 -4.09 -8.11
N LEU A 6 -22.09 -3.61 -6.98
CA LEU A 6 -22.60 -2.24 -6.87
C LEU A 6 -21.54 -1.18 -7.18
N ILE A 7 -20.29 -1.41 -6.75
CA ILE A 7 -19.14 -0.53 -7.03
C ILE A 7 -18.86 -0.49 -8.54
N VAL A 8 -18.86 -1.65 -9.20
CA VAL A 8 -18.67 -1.73 -10.65
C VAL A 8 -19.84 -1.08 -11.40
N ASP A 9 -21.08 -1.39 -11.03
CA ASP A 9 -22.29 -0.84 -11.64
C ASP A 9 -22.38 0.69 -11.50
N ALA A 10 -21.83 1.23 -10.41
CA ALA A 10 -21.71 2.67 -10.19
C ALA A 10 -20.61 3.34 -11.04
N GLY A 11 -19.83 2.57 -11.80
CA GLY A 11 -18.78 3.08 -12.67
C GLY A 11 -17.53 3.56 -11.93
N ALA A 12 -17.25 3.06 -10.73
CA ALA A 12 -16.06 3.40 -9.98
C ALA A 12 -14.80 2.95 -10.73
N LYS A 13 -13.81 3.84 -10.82
CA LYS A 13 -12.52 3.57 -11.47
C LYS A 13 -11.44 3.13 -10.50
N TYR A 14 -11.60 3.50 -9.24
CA TYR A 14 -10.63 3.28 -8.19
C TYR A 14 -11.32 2.76 -6.93
N TYR A 15 -10.67 1.82 -6.26
CA TYR A 15 -11.10 1.30 -4.96
C TYR A 15 -9.90 1.23 -4.02
N PHE A 16 -9.96 1.96 -2.91
CA PHE A 16 -8.88 2.01 -1.91
C PHE A 16 -9.39 1.57 -0.54
N GLU A 17 -8.62 0.71 0.11
CA GLU A 17 -8.98 0.14 1.41
C GLU A 17 -8.27 0.87 2.55
N GLY A 18 -9.02 1.62 3.35
CA GLY A 18 -8.50 2.23 4.58
C GLY A 18 -8.46 1.28 5.78
N ALA A 19 -9.34 0.29 5.82
CA ALA A 19 -9.37 -0.74 6.86
C ALA A 19 -8.49 -1.94 6.52
N ASN A 20 -8.20 -2.79 7.52
CA ASN A 20 -7.44 -4.01 7.29
C ASN A 20 -8.34 -5.12 6.70
N MET A 21 -8.07 -5.52 5.47
CA MET A 21 -8.77 -6.60 4.76
C MET A 21 -10.30 -6.46 4.77
N PRO A 22 -10.88 -5.31 4.35
CA PRO A 22 -12.32 -5.13 4.37
C PRO A 22 -13.05 -5.91 3.28
N ALA A 23 -12.37 -6.21 2.17
CA ALA A 23 -12.90 -7.00 1.07
C ALA A 23 -12.31 -8.41 1.04
N THR A 24 -13.11 -9.37 0.57
CA THR A 24 -12.63 -10.73 0.31
C THR A 24 -11.77 -10.77 -0.96
N ASN A 25 -10.91 -11.79 -1.09
CA ASN A 25 -10.07 -11.96 -2.29
C ASN A 25 -10.90 -12.08 -3.57
N GLU A 26 -12.06 -12.74 -3.49
CA GLU A 26 -12.99 -12.88 -4.61
C GLU A 26 -13.59 -11.52 -5.02
N ALA A 27 -13.91 -10.66 -4.04
CA ALA A 27 -14.40 -9.31 -4.32
C ALA A 27 -13.32 -8.45 -4.99
N LEU A 28 -12.08 -8.50 -4.50
CA LEU A 28 -10.96 -7.79 -5.12
C LEU A 28 -10.66 -8.27 -6.55
N ALA A 29 -10.68 -9.58 -6.77
CA ALA A 29 -10.51 -10.16 -8.10
C ALA A 29 -11.62 -9.68 -9.05
N TYR A 30 -12.87 -9.70 -8.59
CA TYR A 30 -14.01 -9.22 -9.38
C TYR A 30 -13.86 -7.74 -9.77
N LEU A 31 -13.45 -6.87 -8.83
CA LEU A 31 -13.19 -5.46 -9.13
C LEU A 31 -12.11 -5.29 -10.20
N GLN A 32 -10.98 -6.01 -10.07
CA GLN A 32 -9.89 -5.94 -11.03
C GLN A 32 -10.29 -6.45 -12.42
N GLU A 33 -11.04 -7.56 -12.51
CA GLU A 33 -11.56 -8.12 -13.76
C GLU A 33 -12.48 -7.16 -14.51
N HIS A 34 -13.17 -6.26 -13.77
CA HIS A 34 -14.02 -5.22 -14.33
C HIS A 34 -13.31 -3.86 -14.51
N GLY A 35 -11.96 -3.86 -14.46
CA GLY A 35 -11.15 -2.68 -14.77
C GLY A 35 -11.05 -1.65 -13.64
N VAL A 36 -11.46 -1.99 -12.41
CA VAL A 36 -11.28 -1.12 -11.24
C VAL A 36 -9.85 -1.25 -10.74
N ILE A 37 -9.16 -0.13 -10.58
CA ILE A 37 -7.82 -0.09 -9.99
C ILE A 37 -7.96 -0.21 -8.47
N VAL A 38 -7.36 -1.25 -7.90
CA VAL A 38 -7.42 -1.52 -6.46
C VAL A 38 -6.12 -1.10 -5.77
N GLY A 39 -6.24 -0.18 -4.81
CA GLY A 39 -5.17 0.12 -3.85
C GLY A 39 -5.31 -0.78 -2.62
N PRO A 40 -4.41 -1.75 -2.42
CA PRO A 40 -4.59 -2.75 -1.38
C PRO A 40 -4.46 -2.15 0.01
N ALA A 41 -5.21 -2.69 0.98
CA ALA A 41 -5.27 -2.23 2.37
C ALA A 41 -3.89 -1.99 2.97
N LYS A 42 -3.00 -2.97 2.88
CA LYS A 42 -1.63 -2.92 3.46
C LYS A 42 -0.76 -1.77 2.94
N ALA A 43 -1.04 -1.27 1.74
CA ALA A 43 -0.33 -0.13 1.15
C ALA A 43 -1.11 1.18 1.39
N ALA A 44 -2.42 1.18 1.15
CA ALA A 44 -3.25 2.35 1.26
C ALA A 44 -3.39 2.87 2.71
N ASN A 45 -3.50 1.96 3.69
CA ASN A 45 -3.63 2.34 5.10
C ASN A 45 -2.29 2.53 5.84
N ALA A 46 -1.16 2.30 5.19
CA ALA A 46 0.18 2.42 5.79
C ALA A 46 0.52 3.82 6.30
N GLY A 47 -0.20 4.85 5.83
CA GLY A 47 -0.06 6.22 6.32
C GLY A 47 -0.30 6.36 7.83
N GLY A 48 -1.25 5.60 8.39
CA GLY A 48 -1.52 5.64 9.83
C GLY A 48 -0.32 5.21 10.66
N VAL A 49 0.27 4.06 10.36
CA VAL A 49 1.46 3.58 11.06
C VAL A 49 2.70 4.44 10.76
N ALA A 50 2.79 5.01 9.55
CA ALA A 50 3.88 5.93 9.20
C ALA A 50 3.84 7.19 10.08
N VAL A 51 2.68 7.80 10.29
CA VAL A 51 2.52 8.95 11.20
C VAL A 51 2.87 8.58 12.63
N SER A 52 2.45 7.40 13.11
CA SER A 52 2.85 6.92 14.43
C SER A 52 4.37 6.77 14.57
N ALA A 53 5.06 6.28 13.55
CA ALA A 53 6.52 6.20 13.54
C ALA A 53 7.17 7.61 13.55
N LEU A 54 6.62 8.55 12.79
CA LEU A 54 7.08 9.95 12.81
C LEU A 54 6.89 10.58 14.19
N GLU A 55 5.76 10.32 14.87
CA GLU A 55 5.51 10.77 16.24
C GLU A 55 6.55 10.21 17.21
N MET A 56 6.85 8.91 17.12
CA MET A 56 7.89 8.28 17.95
C MET A 56 9.27 8.90 17.72
N CYS A 57 9.63 9.19 16.47
CA CYS A 57 10.88 9.87 16.13
C CYS A 57 10.93 11.28 16.76
N GLN A 58 9.89 12.07 16.58
CA GLN A 58 9.76 13.42 17.13
C GLN A 58 9.89 13.42 18.65
N ASN A 59 9.21 12.47 19.31
CA ASN A 59 9.29 12.32 20.77
C ASN A 59 10.70 11.93 21.23
N SER A 60 11.38 11.07 20.51
CA SER A 60 12.75 10.65 20.81
C SER A 60 13.75 11.79 20.65
N GLU A 61 13.57 12.61 19.63
CA GLU A 61 14.39 13.80 19.37
C GLU A 61 14.09 14.95 20.33
N ARG A 62 12.96 14.88 21.04
CA ARG A 62 12.44 15.95 21.92
C ARG A 62 12.21 17.28 21.18
N LEU A 63 11.82 17.18 19.92
CA LEU A 63 11.50 18.30 19.03
C LEU A 63 10.02 18.27 18.67
N SER A 64 9.53 19.38 18.17
CA SER A 64 8.20 19.47 17.57
C SER A 64 8.32 19.92 16.12
N TRP A 65 7.75 19.12 15.21
CA TRP A 65 7.66 19.48 13.80
C TRP A 65 6.35 20.23 13.54
N THR A 66 6.34 21.05 12.52
CA THR A 66 5.11 21.71 12.07
C THR A 66 4.18 20.69 11.37
N SER A 67 2.91 21.06 11.24
CA SER A 67 1.95 20.23 10.49
C SER A 67 2.40 20.02 9.05
N GLU A 68 2.97 21.04 8.43
CA GLU A 68 3.46 21.02 7.07
C GLU A 68 4.66 20.06 6.90
N GLU A 69 5.56 20.03 7.88
CA GLU A 69 6.70 19.10 7.89
C GLU A 69 6.23 17.65 8.01
N VAL A 70 5.25 17.38 8.88
CA VAL A 70 4.68 16.03 9.04
C VAL A 70 3.95 15.61 7.78
N ASP A 71 3.12 16.49 7.20
CA ASP A 71 2.39 16.22 5.96
C ASP A 71 3.33 15.92 4.79
N ALA A 72 4.39 16.71 4.63
CA ALA A 72 5.39 16.49 3.60
C ALA A 72 6.11 15.13 3.74
N LYS A 73 6.46 14.73 4.98
CA LYS A 73 7.04 13.41 5.26
C LYS A 73 6.06 12.29 4.94
N LEU A 74 4.80 12.41 5.36
CA LEU A 74 3.75 11.44 5.06
C LEU A 74 3.53 11.30 3.57
N ASN A 75 3.42 12.40 2.84
CA ASN A 75 3.25 12.39 1.38
C ASN A 75 4.42 11.68 0.69
N ALA A 76 5.66 11.95 1.09
CA ALA A 76 6.84 11.29 0.56
C ALA A 76 6.81 9.77 0.82
N ILE A 77 6.41 9.34 2.02
CA ILE A 77 6.28 7.92 2.38
C ILE A 77 5.22 7.25 1.51
N MET A 78 4.02 7.83 1.39
CA MET A 78 2.92 7.25 0.61
C MET A 78 3.24 7.20 -0.88
N THR A 79 3.89 8.22 -1.41
CA THR A 79 4.38 8.24 -2.79
C THR A 79 5.42 7.14 -3.03
N SER A 80 6.33 6.92 -2.09
CA SER A 80 7.32 5.85 -2.17
C SER A 80 6.64 4.46 -2.16
N ILE A 81 5.68 4.23 -1.27
CA ILE A 81 4.92 2.97 -1.20
C ILE A 81 4.22 2.67 -2.53
N HIS A 82 3.54 3.66 -3.10
CA HIS A 82 2.89 3.51 -4.40
C HIS A 82 3.90 3.17 -5.50
N ASN A 83 4.99 3.94 -5.60
CA ASN A 83 6.00 3.76 -6.63
C ASN A 83 6.70 2.41 -6.55
N GLU A 84 7.04 1.94 -5.34
CA GLU A 84 7.66 0.63 -5.15
C GLU A 84 6.69 -0.50 -5.50
N SER A 85 5.41 -0.37 -5.16
CA SER A 85 4.37 -1.34 -5.54
C SER A 85 4.19 -1.39 -7.05
N ALA A 86 4.07 -0.24 -7.72
CA ALA A 86 3.90 -0.17 -9.18
C ALA A 86 5.13 -0.73 -9.93
N LYS A 87 6.34 -0.34 -9.52
CA LYS A 87 7.59 -0.86 -10.09
C LYS A 87 7.74 -2.37 -9.92
N ALA A 88 7.38 -2.89 -8.73
CA ALA A 88 7.44 -4.32 -8.50
C ALA A 88 6.45 -5.07 -9.39
N ALA A 89 5.21 -4.59 -9.50
CA ALA A 89 4.22 -5.20 -10.39
C ALA A 89 4.71 -5.23 -11.85
N GLU A 90 5.20 -4.12 -12.35
CA GLU A 90 5.72 -4.00 -13.71
C GLU A 90 6.93 -4.92 -13.95
N LYS A 91 7.92 -4.90 -13.05
CA LYS A 91 9.14 -5.71 -13.14
C LYS A 91 8.85 -7.21 -13.25
N TYR A 92 7.81 -7.68 -12.57
CA TYR A 92 7.44 -9.10 -12.56
C TYR A 92 6.30 -9.45 -13.54
N GLY A 93 5.95 -8.55 -14.45
CA GLY A 93 5.04 -8.82 -15.57
C GLY A 93 3.54 -8.75 -15.21
N PHE A 94 3.19 -8.09 -14.12
CA PHE A 94 1.79 -7.91 -13.68
C PHE A 94 1.17 -6.57 -14.08
N GLY A 95 1.87 -5.77 -14.90
CA GLY A 95 1.39 -4.44 -15.29
C GLY A 95 1.16 -3.54 -14.07
N TYR A 96 0.02 -2.86 -14.01
CA TYR A 96 -0.32 -1.95 -12.90
C TYR A 96 -1.19 -2.64 -11.83
N ASP A 97 -0.84 -3.87 -11.46
CA ASP A 97 -1.51 -4.60 -10.36
C ASP A 97 -0.86 -4.25 -9.01
N LEU A 98 -1.42 -3.26 -8.32
CA LEU A 98 -0.89 -2.79 -7.05
C LEU A 98 -1.02 -3.82 -5.90
N ILE A 99 -1.95 -4.76 -5.98
CA ILE A 99 -2.09 -5.85 -4.99
C ILE A 99 -0.86 -6.77 -5.07
N LYS A 100 -0.56 -7.27 -6.26
CA LYS A 100 0.62 -8.11 -6.49
C LYS A 100 1.91 -7.34 -6.24
N GLY A 101 1.96 -6.09 -6.73
CA GLY A 101 3.12 -5.23 -6.55
C GLY A 101 3.48 -4.98 -5.09
N ALA A 102 2.50 -4.65 -4.24
CA ALA A 102 2.73 -4.45 -2.81
C ALA A 102 3.21 -5.73 -2.11
N ASN A 103 2.65 -6.89 -2.48
CA ASN A 103 3.09 -8.18 -1.95
C ASN A 103 4.53 -8.49 -2.34
N ILE A 104 4.88 -8.31 -3.62
CA ILE A 104 6.21 -8.58 -4.15
C ILE A 104 7.24 -7.62 -3.55
N ALA A 105 6.94 -6.33 -3.50
CA ALA A 105 7.85 -5.33 -2.93
C ALA A 105 8.19 -5.64 -1.46
N GLY A 106 7.18 -5.99 -0.66
CA GLY A 106 7.37 -6.41 0.72
C GLY A 106 8.19 -7.69 0.85
N PHE A 107 7.89 -8.70 0.04
CA PHE A 107 8.62 -9.97 0.03
C PHE A 107 10.09 -9.79 -0.37
N VAL A 108 10.37 -9.04 -1.45
CA VAL A 108 11.74 -8.81 -1.94
C VAL A 108 12.59 -8.16 -0.85
N LYS A 109 12.06 -7.17 -0.15
CA LYS A 109 12.78 -6.49 0.93
C LYS A 109 13.22 -7.46 2.04
N VAL A 110 12.35 -8.39 2.43
CA VAL A 110 12.64 -9.40 3.45
C VAL A 110 13.60 -10.46 2.89
N ALA A 111 13.39 -10.92 1.67
CA ALA A 111 14.22 -11.92 1.02
C ALA A 111 15.67 -11.43 0.84
N ASP A 112 15.86 -10.17 0.40
CA ASP A 112 17.18 -9.57 0.25
C ASP A 112 17.90 -9.46 1.61
N ALA A 113 17.18 -9.12 2.68
CA ALA A 113 17.74 -9.10 4.04
C ALA A 113 18.16 -10.52 4.48
N MET A 114 17.33 -11.52 4.24
CA MET A 114 17.66 -12.93 4.53
C MET A 114 18.86 -13.40 3.72
N MET A 115 18.94 -13.06 2.46
CA MET A 115 20.08 -13.40 1.60
C MET A 115 21.39 -12.79 2.09
N SER A 116 21.36 -11.56 2.59
CA SER A 116 22.57 -10.89 3.09
C SER A 116 22.95 -11.30 4.52
N GLN A 117 21.99 -11.67 5.36
CA GLN A 117 22.24 -12.07 6.76
C GLN A 117 22.41 -13.57 6.94
N GLY A 118 21.99 -14.38 5.98
CA GLY A 118 21.97 -15.82 6.06
C GLY A 118 20.69 -16.37 6.71
N LEU A 119 20.54 -17.69 6.61
CA LEU A 119 19.48 -18.46 7.27
C LEU A 119 20.11 -19.21 8.45
N PHE A 120 19.58 -19.02 9.64
CA PHE A 120 20.02 -19.67 10.86
C PHE A 120 18.97 -20.68 11.33
#